data_2f00b8162ab3d9ecfda40a84d4f58a5a
#
_entry.id   2f00b8162ab3d9ecfda40a84d4f58a5a
#
_cell.length_a   1.000
_cell.length_b   1.000
_cell.length_c   1.000
_cell.angle_alpha   90.00
_cell.angle_beta   90.00
_cell.angle_gamma   90.00
#
_symmetry.space_group_name_H-M   'P 1'
#
loop_
_entity.id
_entity.type
_entity.pdbx_description
1 polymer ?
#
loop_
_entity_poly.entity_id
_entity_poly.type
_entity_poly.pdbx_seq_one_letter_code
_entity_poly.pdbx_strand_id
1 'polypeptide(L)'
;MQYVIETKRLCKTYGGRTVVHNLDLHVPQGCVYGFIGPNGAGKSTSMKMLLGLVHPTAGSAALLGRTLTERTRLELLRQTGSLIESPSGYLHLTAQENLEIVADLKGVPYKDIDRVLEIVHLQADRKRKVGQYSLGMKQR
;
A
#
# COMPACT_ATOMS: atom_id res chain seq x y z
N MET A 1 13.11 16.00 12.68
CA MET A 1 11.77 15.63 12.14
C MET A 1 11.86 14.18 11.71
N GLN A 2 10.91 13.32 12.11
CA GLN A 2 10.95 11.91 11.73
C GLN A 2 10.15 11.73 10.43
N TYR A 3 10.77 11.17 9.40
CA TYR A 3 10.11 10.83 8.15
C TYR A 3 9.60 9.39 8.19
N VAL A 4 8.35 9.19 7.78
CA VAL A 4 7.75 7.85 7.64
C VAL A 4 8.02 7.23 6.27
N ILE A 5 8.27 8.06 5.25
CA ILE A 5 8.77 7.64 3.95
C ILE A 5 9.95 8.54 3.59
N GLU A 6 11.05 7.93 3.22
CA GLU A 6 12.22 8.62 2.70
C GLU A 6 12.75 7.88 1.48
N THR A 7 13.10 8.61 0.42
CA THR A 7 13.81 8.04 -0.72
C THR A 7 15.06 8.86 -1.02
N LYS A 8 16.11 8.18 -1.49
CA LYS A 8 17.38 8.79 -1.85
C LYS A 8 17.71 8.41 -3.28
N ARG A 9 17.64 9.39 -4.18
CA ARG A 9 17.91 9.26 -5.63
C ARG A 9 17.26 8.01 -6.23
N LEU A 10 15.99 7.75 -5.87
CA LEU A 10 15.28 6.55 -6.28
C LEU A 10 15.05 6.60 -7.79
N CYS A 11 15.47 5.56 -8.49
CA CYS A 11 15.37 5.45 -9.95
C CYS A 11 14.71 4.16 -10.37
N LYS A 12 13.98 4.21 -11.49
CA LYS A 12 13.49 3.01 -12.17
C LYS A 12 13.58 3.15 -13.68
N THR A 13 14.23 2.18 -14.30
CA THR A 13 14.38 2.06 -15.75
C THR A 13 13.81 0.72 -16.21
N TYR A 14 13.03 0.72 -17.29
CA TYR A 14 12.51 -0.46 -17.96
C TYR A 14 12.93 -0.40 -19.43
N GLY A 15 13.61 -1.44 -19.93
CA GLY A 15 13.97 -1.53 -21.35
C GLY A 15 14.68 -0.29 -21.90
N GLY A 16 15.59 0.31 -21.12
CA GLY A 16 16.31 1.53 -21.50
C GLY A 16 15.55 2.83 -21.25
N ARG A 17 14.24 2.79 -20.92
CA ARG A 17 13.45 3.99 -20.60
C ARG A 17 13.39 4.22 -19.09
N THR A 18 13.89 5.34 -18.62
CA THR A 18 13.78 5.76 -17.22
C THR A 18 12.40 6.35 -16.96
N VAL A 19 11.64 5.77 -16.03
CA VAL A 19 10.28 6.18 -15.66
C VAL A 19 10.23 6.87 -14.28
N VAL A 20 11.23 6.65 -13.43
CA VAL A 20 11.42 7.41 -12.19
C VAL A 20 12.88 7.84 -12.17
N HIS A 21 13.11 9.13 -11.98
CA HIS A 21 14.43 9.74 -12.10
C HIS A 21 14.83 10.47 -10.83
N ASN A 22 15.82 9.97 -10.10
CA ASN A 22 16.42 10.58 -8.91
C ASN A 22 15.38 11.15 -7.93
N LEU A 23 14.33 10.36 -7.63
CA LEU A 23 13.25 10.81 -6.76
C LEU A 23 13.72 10.84 -5.30
N ASP A 24 13.70 12.03 -4.71
CA ASP A 24 13.94 12.28 -3.30
C ASP A 24 12.62 12.68 -2.63
N LEU A 25 12.10 11.84 -1.73
CA LEU A 25 10.91 12.09 -0.94
C LEU A 25 11.27 12.15 0.54
N HIS A 26 10.59 13.05 1.25
CA HIS A 26 10.69 13.19 2.69
C HIS A 26 9.28 13.44 3.24
N VAL A 27 8.58 12.35 3.56
CA VAL A 27 7.19 12.41 4.07
C VAL A 27 7.23 12.40 5.60
N PRO A 28 6.83 13.50 6.26
CA PRO A 28 6.80 13.57 7.72
C PRO A 28 5.73 12.64 8.31
N GLN A 29 5.93 12.25 9.57
CA GLN A 29 4.92 11.52 10.33
C GLN A 29 3.69 12.40 10.61
N GLY A 30 2.49 11.81 10.56
CA GLY A 30 1.25 12.46 10.98
C GLY A 30 0.72 13.50 10.00
N CYS A 31 1.11 13.46 8.73
CA CYS A 31 0.60 14.38 7.71
C CYS A 31 -0.14 13.66 6.58
N VAL A 32 -0.92 14.42 5.82
CA VAL A 32 -1.40 14.04 4.49
C VAL A 32 -0.44 14.62 3.47
N TYR A 33 0.22 13.76 2.72
CA TYR A 33 1.21 14.15 1.72
C TYR A 33 0.68 13.96 0.30
N GLY A 34 0.57 15.05 -0.46
CA GLY A 34 0.12 15.02 -1.85
C GLY A 34 1.27 14.66 -2.79
N PHE A 35 1.14 13.52 -3.50
CA PHE A 35 2.06 13.11 -4.54
C PHE A 35 1.42 13.27 -5.91
N ILE A 36 1.60 14.45 -6.53
CA ILE A 36 0.87 14.91 -7.70
C ILE A 36 1.77 14.92 -8.94
N GLY A 37 1.20 14.64 -10.10
CA GLY A 37 1.90 14.69 -11.38
C GLY A 37 1.02 14.15 -12.51
N PRO A 38 1.36 14.40 -13.77
CA PRO A 38 0.62 13.93 -14.94
C PRO A 38 0.62 12.40 -15.06
N ASN A 39 -0.23 11.87 -15.94
CA ASN A 39 -0.20 10.44 -16.26
C ASN A 39 1.15 10.09 -16.90
N GLY A 40 1.72 8.96 -16.49
CA GLY A 40 3.06 8.54 -16.96
C GLY A 40 4.24 9.15 -16.19
N ALA A 41 4.01 10.05 -15.21
CA ALA A 41 5.09 10.65 -14.39
C ALA A 41 5.79 9.69 -13.42
N GLY A 42 5.46 8.39 -13.42
CA GLY A 42 6.11 7.40 -12.57
C GLY A 42 5.48 7.25 -11.18
N LYS A 43 4.34 7.91 -10.88
CA LYS A 43 3.70 7.86 -9.54
C LYS A 43 3.41 6.44 -9.06
N SER A 44 2.68 5.64 -9.86
CA SER A 44 2.35 4.24 -9.50
C SER A 44 3.62 3.39 -9.38
N THR A 45 4.62 3.62 -10.24
CA THR A 45 5.92 2.93 -10.17
C THR A 45 6.65 3.26 -8.88
N SER A 46 6.65 4.53 -8.47
CA SER A 46 7.27 4.96 -7.19
C SER A 46 6.56 4.31 -6.01
N MET A 47 5.22 4.30 -5.99
CA MET A 47 4.46 3.61 -4.94
C MET A 47 4.74 2.09 -4.92
N LYS A 48 4.82 1.44 -6.09
CA LYS A 48 5.17 0.02 -6.19
C LYS A 48 6.59 -0.25 -5.66
N MET A 49 7.54 0.66 -5.88
CA MET A 49 8.88 0.56 -5.30
C MET A 49 8.87 0.71 -3.78
N LEU A 50 8.09 1.66 -3.24
CA LEU A 50 7.92 1.87 -1.79
C LEU A 50 7.27 0.67 -1.09
N LEU A 51 6.49 -0.13 -1.80
CA LEU A 51 5.89 -1.37 -1.28
C LEU A 51 6.74 -2.63 -1.58
N GLY A 52 7.90 -2.45 -2.21
CA GLY A 52 8.75 -3.59 -2.59
C GLY A 52 8.12 -4.51 -3.65
N LEU A 53 7.11 -4.05 -4.38
CA LEU A 53 6.50 -4.78 -5.51
C LEU A 53 7.35 -4.65 -6.79
N VAL A 54 8.19 -3.64 -6.84
CA VAL A 54 9.13 -3.36 -7.94
C VAL A 54 10.46 -2.98 -7.31
N HIS A 55 11.54 -3.60 -7.77
CA HIS A 55 12.89 -3.23 -7.33
C HIS A 55 13.34 -1.93 -8.04
N PRO A 56 13.89 -0.97 -7.30
CA PRO A 56 14.54 0.19 -7.92
C PRO A 56 15.74 -0.25 -8.76
N THR A 57 16.03 0.48 -9.83
CA THR A 57 17.26 0.29 -10.62
C THR A 57 18.46 0.93 -9.93
N ALA A 58 18.23 2.04 -9.20
CA ALA A 58 19.22 2.72 -8.38
C ALA A 58 18.54 3.50 -7.25
N GLY A 59 19.32 3.94 -6.29
CA GLY A 59 18.83 4.64 -5.11
C GLY A 59 18.27 3.71 -4.04
N SER A 60 17.63 4.28 -3.04
CA SER A 60 17.06 3.52 -1.93
C SER A 60 15.77 4.14 -1.43
N ALA A 61 14.97 3.33 -0.73
CA ALA A 61 13.76 3.76 -0.03
C ALA A 61 13.80 3.29 1.42
N ALA A 62 13.22 4.07 2.31
CA ALA A 62 13.01 3.72 3.71
C ALA A 62 11.56 3.98 4.10
N LEU A 63 10.99 3.08 4.90
CA LEU A 63 9.67 3.20 5.50
C LEU A 63 9.82 3.10 7.02
N LEU A 64 9.10 3.95 7.75
CA LEU A 64 9.10 3.96 9.22
C LEU A 64 10.53 4.02 9.81
N GLY A 65 11.43 4.78 9.17
CA GLY A 65 12.82 4.95 9.57
C GLY A 65 13.74 3.76 9.25
N ARG A 66 13.26 2.74 8.54
CA ARG A 66 14.04 1.54 8.19
C ARG A 66 14.16 1.37 6.67
N THR A 67 15.35 1.08 6.19
CA THR A 67 15.60 0.84 4.76
C THR A 67 14.80 -0.36 4.28
N LEU A 68 14.11 -0.19 3.16
CA LEU A 68 13.35 -1.23 2.48
C LEU A 68 14.32 -2.16 1.73
N THR A 69 14.37 -3.40 2.18
CA THR A 69 15.19 -4.49 1.63
C THR A 69 14.37 -5.77 1.60
N GLU A 70 14.83 -6.82 0.94
CA GLU A 70 14.17 -8.14 0.98
C GLU A 70 13.96 -8.65 2.42
N ARG A 71 14.90 -8.36 3.34
CA ARG A 71 14.83 -8.80 4.73
C ARG A 71 13.83 -8.01 5.57
N THR A 72 13.68 -6.71 5.31
CA THR A 72 12.83 -5.81 6.11
C THR A 72 11.42 -5.66 5.51
N ARG A 73 11.23 -6.00 4.24
CA ARG A 73 9.99 -5.75 3.49
C ARG A 73 8.74 -6.27 4.19
N LEU A 74 8.70 -7.53 4.55
CA LEU A 74 7.50 -8.15 5.13
C LEU A 74 7.12 -7.50 6.46
N GLU A 75 8.09 -7.21 7.31
CA GLU A 75 7.86 -6.55 8.59
C GLU A 75 7.31 -5.12 8.40
N LEU A 76 7.88 -4.37 7.46
CA LEU A 76 7.41 -3.01 7.16
C LEU A 76 6.01 -3.02 6.54
N LEU A 77 5.71 -3.95 5.65
CA LEU A 77 4.39 -4.07 5.03
C LEU A 77 3.30 -4.50 6.01
N ARG A 78 3.63 -5.24 7.07
CA ARG A 78 2.66 -5.53 8.15
C ARG A 78 2.13 -4.26 8.82
N GLN A 79 2.93 -3.20 8.88
CA GLN A 79 2.59 -1.93 9.49
C GLN A 79 2.08 -0.89 8.48
N THR A 80 2.01 -1.26 7.18
CA THR A 80 1.64 -0.35 6.10
C THR A 80 0.33 -0.79 5.45
N GLY A 81 -0.64 0.11 5.35
CA GLY A 81 -1.80 -0.05 4.48
C GLY A 81 -1.49 0.49 3.08
N SER A 82 -1.98 -0.18 2.04
CA SER A 82 -1.76 0.28 0.67
C SER A 82 -2.96 0.00 -0.23
N LEU A 83 -3.22 0.97 -1.10
CA LEU A 83 -4.17 0.83 -2.21
C LEU A 83 -3.51 1.44 -3.44
N ILE A 84 -3.22 0.61 -4.45
CA ILE A 84 -2.65 1.06 -5.72
C ILE A 84 -3.60 0.66 -6.85
N GLU A 85 -4.04 1.64 -7.62
CA GLU A 85 -4.88 1.49 -8.82
C GLU A 85 -6.29 0.98 -8.50
N SER A 86 -6.44 -0.27 -8.04
CA SER A 86 -7.75 -0.86 -7.75
C SER A 86 -7.72 -1.69 -6.46
N PRO A 87 -8.87 -1.82 -5.77
CA PRO A 87 -8.99 -2.70 -4.62
C PRO A 87 -8.67 -4.16 -4.99
N SER A 88 -7.83 -4.82 -4.20
CA SER A 88 -7.27 -6.16 -4.43
C SER A 88 -7.90 -7.25 -3.55
N GLY A 89 -9.21 -7.23 -3.37
CA GLY A 89 -9.91 -8.30 -2.64
C GLY A 89 -10.20 -9.52 -3.53
N TYR A 90 -10.29 -10.71 -2.92
CA TYR A 90 -10.80 -11.92 -3.58
C TYR A 90 -12.29 -11.79 -3.79
N LEU A 91 -12.74 -11.62 -5.04
CA LEU A 91 -14.12 -11.30 -5.39
C LEU A 91 -15.12 -12.43 -5.05
N HIS A 92 -14.67 -13.67 -5.00
CA HIS A 92 -15.50 -14.84 -4.67
C HIS A 92 -15.66 -15.08 -3.17
N LEU A 93 -14.86 -14.41 -2.34
CA LEU A 93 -14.93 -14.44 -0.88
C LEU A 93 -15.80 -13.29 -0.34
N THR A 94 -16.32 -13.47 0.87
CA THR A 94 -17.01 -12.43 1.62
C THR A 94 -16.02 -11.36 2.12
N ALA A 95 -16.53 -10.22 2.60
CA ALA A 95 -15.69 -9.21 3.23
C ALA A 95 -15.00 -9.77 4.47
N GLN A 96 -15.72 -10.55 5.28
CA GLN A 96 -15.14 -11.19 6.46
C GLN A 96 -13.96 -12.08 6.10
N GLU A 97 -14.13 -13.02 5.16
CA GLU A 97 -13.06 -13.94 4.73
C GLU A 97 -11.86 -13.21 4.15
N ASN A 98 -12.08 -12.13 3.37
CA ASN A 98 -10.99 -11.28 2.89
C ASN A 98 -10.22 -10.62 4.04
N LEU A 99 -10.94 -10.11 5.06
CA LEU A 99 -10.32 -9.47 6.21
C LEU A 99 -9.60 -10.47 7.13
N GLU A 100 -10.09 -11.72 7.23
CA GLU A 100 -9.40 -12.81 7.94
C GLU A 100 -8.04 -13.09 7.30
N ILE A 101 -7.97 -13.19 5.96
CA ILE A 101 -6.69 -13.34 5.24
C ILE A 101 -5.75 -12.16 5.53
N VAL A 102 -6.27 -10.93 5.52
CA VAL A 102 -5.45 -9.73 5.83
C VAL A 102 -4.99 -9.76 7.29
N ALA A 103 -5.84 -10.19 8.22
CA ALA A 103 -5.50 -10.31 9.64
C ALA A 103 -4.37 -11.32 9.85
N ASP A 104 -4.42 -12.48 9.21
CA ASP A 104 -3.36 -13.49 9.24
C ASP A 104 -2.04 -12.95 8.69
N LEU A 105 -2.08 -12.30 7.51
CA LEU A 105 -0.89 -11.72 6.89
C LEU A 105 -0.24 -10.62 7.74
N LYS A 106 -1.05 -9.84 8.46
CA LYS A 106 -0.58 -8.76 9.34
C LYS A 106 -0.26 -9.24 10.75
N GLY A 107 -0.72 -10.41 11.15
CA GLY A 107 -0.56 -10.95 12.50
C GLY A 107 -1.40 -10.18 13.53
N VAL A 108 -2.62 -9.74 13.15
CA VAL A 108 -3.55 -9.04 14.03
C VAL A 108 -4.75 -9.91 14.39
N PRO A 109 -5.38 -9.70 15.57
CA PRO A 109 -6.51 -10.52 16.01
C PRO A 109 -7.75 -10.34 15.14
N TYR A 110 -8.53 -11.40 14.93
CA TYR A 110 -9.80 -11.35 14.19
C TYR A 110 -10.87 -10.44 14.82
N LYS A 111 -10.80 -10.20 16.13
CA LYS A 111 -11.69 -9.23 16.81
C LYS A 111 -11.59 -7.82 16.23
N ASP A 112 -10.47 -7.46 15.59
CA ASP A 112 -10.29 -6.16 14.97
C ASP A 112 -11.09 -6.02 13.66
N ILE A 113 -11.57 -7.14 13.07
CA ILE A 113 -12.40 -7.14 11.86
C ILE A 113 -13.72 -6.41 12.11
N ASP A 114 -14.37 -6.65 13.26
CA ASP A 114 -15.63 -5.98 13.59
C ASP A 114 -15.45 -4.46 13.66
N ARG A 115 -14.37 -4.02 14.32
CA ARG A 115 -14.01 -2.61 14.41
C ARG A 115 -13.72 -1.98 13.03
N VAL A 116 -12.99 -2.68 12.16
CA VAL A 116 -12.68 -2.17 10.81
C VAL A 116 -13.95 -2.04 9.98
N LEU A 117 -14.82 -3.04 10.01
CA LEU A 117 -16.11 -3.00 9.30
C LEU A 117 -17.00 -1.87 9.81
N GLU A 118 -16.97 -1.58 11.12
CA GLU A 118 -17.70 -0.46 11.72
C GLU A 118 -17.19 0.89 11.20
N ILE A 119 -15.87 1.10 11.22
CA ILE A 119 -15.24 2.34 10.73
C ILE A 119 -15.63 2.65 9.29
N VAL A 120 -15.71 1.63 8.43
CA VAL A 120 -16.04 1.79 7.01
C VAL A 120 -17.53 1.62 6.70
N HIS A 121 -18.37 1.41 7.72
CA HIS A 121 -19.83 1.21 7.61
C HIS A 121 -20.21 0.07 6.66
N LEU A 122 -19.60 -1.10 6.83
CA LEU A 122 -19.82 -2.32 6.04
C LEU A 122 -20.24 -3.55 6.89
N GLN A 123 -20.64 -3.35 8.16
CA GLN A 123 -21.02 -4.46 9.06
C GLN A 123 -22.16 -5.31 8.48
N ALA A 124 -23.19 -4.64 7.92
CA ALA A 124 -24.36 -5.32 7.35
C ALA A 124 -24.00 -6.18 6.12
N ASP A 125 -22.94 -5.82 5.41
CA ASP A 125 -22.50 -6.50 4.20
C ASP A 125 -21.37 -7.53 4.46
N ARG A 126 -20.98 -7.76 5.72
CA ARG A 126 -19.81 -8.60 6.08
C ARG A 126 -19.84 -10.01 5.46
N LYS A 127 -21.02 -10.62 5.33
CA LYS A 127 -21.22 -11.97 4.76
C LYS A 127 -21.48 -11.96 3.24
N ARG A 128 -21.56 -10.78 2.63
CA ARG A 128 -21.76 -10.62 1.20
C ARG A 128 -20.44 -10.75 0.47
N LYS A 129 -20.43 -11.41 -0.69
CA LYS A 129 -19.23 -11.57 -1.52
C LYS A 129 -18.75 -10.22 -2.04
N VAL A 130 -17.45 -9.96 -1.97
CA VAL A 130 -16.84 -8.70 -2.44
C VAL A 130 -17.08 -8.42 -3.92
N GLY A 131 -17.26 -9.48 -4.73
CA GLY A 131 -17.67 -9.35 -6.13
C GLY A 131 -18.99 -8.61 -6.35
N GLN A 132 -19.89 -8.66 -5.36
CA GLN A 132 -21.21 -7.99 -5.41
C GLN A 132 -21.18 -6.56 -4.83
N TYR A 133 -20.03 -6.09 -4.35
CA TYR A 133 -19.86 -4.74 -3.83
C TYR A 133 -19.79 -3.72 -4.96
N SER A 134 -20.35 -2.54 -4.73
CA SER A 134 -20.12 -1.39 -5.62
C SER A 134 -18.65 -0.99 -5.60
N LEU A 135 -18.23 -0.20 -6.57
CA LEU A 135 -16.86 0.31 -6.60
C LEU A 135 -16.52 1.09 -5.32
N GLY A 136 -17.42 1.96 -4.86
CA GLY A 136 -17.23 2.72 -3.62
C GLY A 136 -17.17 1.84 -2.37
N MET A 137 -17.93 0.73 -2.30
CA MET A 137 -17.80 -0.24 -1.20
C MET A 137 -16.46 -0.97 -1.24
N LYS A 138 -15.92 -1.27 -2.42
CA LYS A 138 -14.61 -1.92 -2.56
C LYS A 138 -13.45 -1.00 -2.20
N GLN A 139 -13.64 0.31 -2.31
CA GLN A 139 -12.60 1.31 -1.99
C GLN A 139 -12.57 1.68 -0.49
N ARG A 140 -13.62 1.40 0.23
CA ARG A 140 -13.69 1.51 1.69
C ARG A 140 -13.04 0.34 2.38
#